data_0782466f8fdb18a74fdf32da1523adaf
#
_entry.id   0782466f8fdb18a74fdf32da1523adaf
#
_cell.length_a   1.000
_cell.length_b   1.000
_cell.length_c   1.000
_cell.angle_alpha   90.00
_cell.angle_beta   90.00
_cell.angle_gamma   90.00
#
_symmetry.space_group_name_H-M   'P 1'
#
loop_
_entity.id
_entity.type
_entity.pdbx_description
1 polymer ?
#
loop_
_entity_poly.entity_id
_entity_poly.type
_entity_poly.pdbx_seq_one_letter_code
_entity_poly.pdbx_strand_id
1 'polypeptide(L)'
;MKFLVVDDSPTMRRIVVNSLKRIGYSEIVEAGNGEEGLEVLDPSVEFVITDWNMPVMGGLDMVRAIRSSPDTASLPILMVTTRSVRDDIVQAAQAGVNNYVVKPFTPQVLKEKIESVLEKMKGAA
;
A
#
# COMPACT_ATOMS: atom_id res chain seq x y z
N MET A 1 -0.52 6.36 -13.62
CA MET A 1 -0.86 6.26 -12.18
C MET A 1 0.41 6.24 -11.35
N LYS A 2 0.48 7.07 -10.33
CA LYS A 2 1.65 7.19 -9.46
C LYS A 2 1.44 6.44 -8.16
N PHE A 3 2.40 5.59 -7.82
CA PHE A 3 2.39 4.75 -6.61
C PHE A 3 3.37 5.27 -5.56
N LEU A 4 2.98 5.15 -4.29
CA LEU A 4 3.90 5.24 -3.16
C LEU A 4 4.08 3.83 -2.62
N VAL A 5 5.33 3.37 -2.53
CA VAL A 5 5.68 2.05 -1.98
C VAL A 5 6.46 2.26 -0.69
N VAL A 6 5.94 1.75 0.42
CA VAL A 6 6.52 1.91 1.75
C VAL A 6 6.89 0.54 2.32
N ASP A 7 8.17 0.32 2.56
CA ASP A 7 8.70 -0.91 3.15
C ASP A 7 10.09 -0.60 3.72
N ASP A 8 10.37 -1.04 4.94
CA ASP A 8 11.65 -0.78 5.58
C ASP A 8 12.77 -1.68 5.05
N SER A 9 12.44 -2.79 4.39
CA SER A 9 13.40 -3.66 3.74
C SER A 9 13.69 -3.16 2.32
N PRO A 10 14.91 -2.70 2.01
CA PRO A 10 15.25 -2.27 0.65
C PRO A 10 15.05 -3.39 -0.38
N THR A 11 15.34 -4.64 0.00
CA THR A 11 15.18 -5.80 -0.87
C THR A 11 13.71 -6.04 -1.20
N MET A 12 12.85 -6.05 -0.18
CA MET A 12 11.41 -6.26 -0.39
C MET A 12 10.77 -5.10 -1.12
N ARG A 13 11.18 -3.87 -0.81
CA ARG A 13 10.70 -2.68 -1.51
C ARG A 13 11.04 -2.77 -3.00
N ARG A 14 12.25 -3.21 -3.34
CA ARG A 14 12.67 -3.42 -4.72
C ARG A 14 11.83 -4.47 -5.42
N ILE A 15 11.47 -5.56 -4.73
CA ILE A 15 10.62 -6.60 -5.30
C ILE A 15 9.26 -6.05 -5.67
N VAL A 16 8.65 -5.25 -4.79
CA VAL A 16 7.36 -4.60 -5.07
C VAL A 16 7.49 -3.65 -6.26
N VAL A 17 8.51 -2.79 -6.25
CA VAL A 17 8.74 -1.82 -7.34
C VAL A 17 8.94 -2.53 -8.66
N ASN A 18 9.77 -3.57 -8.71
CA ASN A 18 10.01 -4.33 -9.94
C ASN A 18 8.75 -5.03 -10.43
N SER A 19 7.93 -5.55 -9.51
CA SER A 19 6.65 -6.16 -9.86
C SER A 19 5.69 -5.15 -10.48
N LEU A 20 5.63 -3.94 -9.93
CA LEU A 20 4.81 -2.85 -10.49
C LEU A 20 5.27 -2.49 -11.90
N LYS A 21 6.58 -2.40 -12.13
CA LYS A 21 7.13 -2.11 -13.46
C LYS A 21 6.78 -3.21 -14.46
N ARG A 22 6.82 -4.47 -14.05
CA ARG A 22 6.43 -5.60 -14.90
C ARG A 22 4.96 -5.55 -15.29
N ILE A 23 4.12 -5.05 -14.40
CA ILE A 23 2.68 -4.89 -14.64
C ILE A 23 2.42 -3.73 -15.61
N GLY A 24 3.32 -2.75 -15.67
CA GLY A 24 3.19 -1.59 -16.56
C GLY A 24 3.13 -0.25 -15.84
N TYR A 25 3.37 -0.22 -14.53
CA TYR A 25 3.40 1.03 -13.75
C TYR A 25 4.84 1.48 -13.55
N SER A 26 5.15 2.70 -13.97
CA SER A 26 6.53 3.22 -13.93
C SER A 26 6.72 4.44 -13.03
N GLU A 27 5.64 5.09 -12.61
CA GLU A 27 5.72 6.24 -11.71
C GLU A 27 5.61 5.77 -10.27
N ILE A 28 6.75 5.68 -9.57
CA ILE A 28 6.82 5.09 -8.25
C ILE A 28 7.71 5.94 -7.34
N VAL A 29 7.19 6.30 -6.18
CA VAL A 29 7.93 6.96 -5.10
C VAL A 29 8.11 5.94 -3.98
N GLU A 30 9.26 5.94 -3.33
CA GLU A 30 9.61 4.97 -2.30
C GLU A 30 9.83 5.63 -0.94
N ALA A 31 9.49 4.90 0.13
CA ALA A 31 9.75 5.33 1.50
C ALA A 31 10.11 4.12 2.36
N GLY A 32 10.92 4.35 3.40
CA GLY A 32 11.44 3.29 4.27
C GLY A 32 10.63 3.05 5.55
N ASN A 33 9.67 3.89 5.86
CA ASN A 33 8.77 3.73 7.01
C ASN A 33 7.54 4.62 6.83
N GLY A 34 6.59 4.51 7.76
CA GLY A 34 5.34 5.26 7.66
C GLY A 34 5.50 6.77 7.77
N GLU A 35 6.42 7.25 8.60
CA GLU A 35 6.70 8.68 8.74
C GLU A 35 7.23 9.25 7.43
N GLU A 36 8.24 8.60 6.86
CA GLU A 36 8.79 9.00 5.56
C GLU A 36 7.73 8.92 4.46
N GLY A 37 6.87 7.88 4.53
CA GLY A 37 5.76 7.73 3.61
C GLY A 37 4.83 8.95 3.62
N LEU A 38 4.48 9.44 4.80
CA LEU A 38 3.66 10.64 4.95
C LEU A 38 4.36 11.90 4.46
N GLU A 39 5.69 11.99 4.64
CA GLU A 39 6.48 13.13 4.18
C GLU A 39 6.51 13.24 2.66
N VAL A 40 6.61 12.11 1.95
CA VAL A 40 6.70 12.11 0.48
C VAL A 40 5.32 12.04 -0.19
N LEU A 41 4.28 11.80 0.57
CA LEU A 41 2.91 11.74 0.05
C LEU A 41 2.46 13.13 -0.38
N ASP A 42 2.04 13.26 -1.64
CA ASP A 42 1.53 14.50 -2.20
C ASP A 42 0.30 14.22 -3.08
N PRO A 43 -0.40 15.26 -3.57
CA PRO A 43 -1.61 15.06 -4.38
C PRO A 43 -1.41 14.26 -5.66
N SER A 44 -0.17 14.08 -6.13
CA SER A 44 0.09 13.31 -7.35
C SER A 44 0.05 11.79 -7.12
N VAL A 45 0.17 11.34 -5.85
CA VAL A 45 0.11 9.93 -5.52
C VAL A 45 -1.34 9.44 -5.58
N GLU A 46 -1.56 8.38 -6.34
CA GLU A 46 -2.89 7.85 -6.61
C GLU A 46 -3.15 6.47 -5.99
N PHE A 47 -2.10 5.83 -5.48
CA PHE A 47 -2.20 4.49 -4.89
C PHE A 47 -1.04 4.27 -3.92
N VAL A 48 -1.31 3.70 -2.73
CA VAL A 48 -0.30 3.40 -1.72
C VAL A 48 -0.19 1.89 -1.52
N ILE A 49 1.05 1.39 -1.54
CA ILE A 49 1.36 0.00 -1.18
C ILE A 49 2.29 0.07 0.03
N THR A 50 1.93 -0.59 1.12
CA THR A 50 2.70 -0.52 2.36
C THR A 50 2.83 -1.86 3.05
N ASP A 51 3.96 -2.09 3.73
CA ASP A 51 4.08 -3.19 4.69
C ASP A 51 3.45 -2.78 6.03
N TRP A 52 3.34 -3.73 6.95
CA TRP A 52 2.79 -3.55 8.29
C TRP A 52 3.88 -3.14 9.29
N ASN A 53 4.88 -4.00 9.44
CA ASN A 53 5.92 -3.82 10.47
C ASN A 53 7.08 -3.00 9.93
N MET A 54 7.21 -1.79 10.43
CA MET A 54 8.28 -0.88 10.07
C MET A 54 8.70 -0.09 11.31
N PRO A 55 9.99 0.31 11.42
CA PRO A 55 10.43 1.14 12.53
C PRO A 55 9.87 2.56 12.41
N VAL A 56 9.96 3.33 13.46
CA VAL A 56 9.52 4.72 13.58
C VAL A 56 7.99 4.85 13.51
N MET A 57 7.38 4.51 12.35
CA MET A 57 5.92 4.45 12.19
C MET A 57 5.57 3.25 11.34
N GLY A 58 4.74 2.37 11.87
CA GLY A 58 4.26 1.19 11.14
C GLY A 58 3.18 1.50 10.12
N GLY A 59 2.85 0.47 9.32
CA GLY A 59 1.88 0.61 8.24
C GLY A 59 0.48 0.98 8.71
N LEU A 60 -0.01 0.40 9.79
CA LEU A 60 -1.36 0.72 10.29
C LEU A 60 -1.46 2.17 10.76
N ASP A 61 -0.45 2.67 11.47
CA ASP A 61 -0.46 4.05 11.94
C ASP A 61 -0.40 5.02 10.76
N MET A 62 0.38 4.70 9.73
CA MET A 62 0.41 5.49 8.50
C MET A 62 -0.95 5.49 7.81
N VAL A 63 -1.60 4.33 7.70
CA VAL A 63 -2.93 4.21 7.09
C VAL A 63 -3.94 5.05 7.87
N ARG A 64 -3.93 4.98 9.20
CA ARG A 64 -4.83 5.78 10.02
C ARG A 64 -4.62 7.28 9.81
N ALA A 65 -3.36 7.71 9.69
CA ALA A 65 -3.03 9.11 9.41
C ALA A 65 -3.56 9.54 8.03
N ILE A 66 -3.38 8.69 7.01
CA ILE A 66 -3.91 8.94 5.66
C ILE A 66 -5.43 9.08 5.70
N ARG A 67 -6.12 8.20 6.40
CA ARG A 67 -7.59 8.21 6.48
C ARG A 67 -8.15 9.39 7.27
N SER A 68 -7.37 9.94 8.21
CA SER A 68 -7.82 11.05 9.03
C SER A 68 -7.70 12.41 8.34
N SER A 69 -7.01 12.49 7.21
CA SER A 69 -6.88 13.72 6.43
C SER A 69 -7.95 13.74 5.32
N PRO A 70 -8.75 14.83 5.19
CA PRO A 70 -9.77 14.91 4.14
C PRO A 70 -9.20 14.76 2.74
N ASP A 71 -7.98 15.24 2.50
CA ASP A 71 -7.36 15.21 1.18
C ASP A 71 -6.98 13.79 0.73
N THR A 72 -6.79 12.88 1.67
CA THR A 72 -6.31 11.50 1.40
C THR A 72 -7.25 10.43 1.93
N ALA A 73 -8.40 10.82 2.47
CA ALA A 73 -9.33 9.89 3.13
C ALA A 73 -9.80 8.74 2.22
N SER A 74 -9.82 8.94 0.91
CA SER A 74 -10.27 7.92 -0.06
C SER A 74 -9.14 7.36 -0.92
N LEU A 75 -7.87 7.67 -0.59
CA LEU A 75 -6.72 7.17 -1.35
C LEU A 75 -6.67 5.63 -1.29
N PRO A 76 -6.54 4.93 -2.43
CA PRO A 76 -6.43 3.46 -2.42
C PRO A 76 -5.18 2.99 -1.68
N ILE A 77 -5.33 2.03 -0.79
CA ILE A 77 -4.23 1.46 -0.01
C ILE A 77 -4.28 -0.06 -0.07
N LEU A 78 -3.17 -0.66 -0.48
CA LEU A 78 -2.95 -2.12 -0.48
C LEU A 78 -1.85 -2.44 0.52
N MET A 79 -2.11 -3.36 1.44
CA MET A 79 -1.10 -3.81 2.39
C MET A 79 -0.45 -5.10 1.88
N VAL A 80 0.90 -5.12 1.85
CA VAL A 80 1.69 -6.26 1.41
C VAL A 80 2.60 -6.66 2.55
N THR A 81 2.34 -7.80 3.19
CA THR A 81 3.03 -8.18 4.43
C THR A 81 3.11 -9.70 4.60
N THR A 82 3.96 -10.16 5.52
CA THR A 82 4.05 -11.58 5.89
C THR A 82 2.95 -12.02 6.85
N ARG A 83 2.21 -11.09 7.44
CA ARG A 83 1.11 -11.43 8.36
C ARG A 83 -0.07 -12.01 7.58
N SER A 84 -0.55 -13.17 8.02
CA SER A 84 -1.63 -13.88 7.33
C SER A 84 -2.74 -14.36 8.25
N VAL A 85 -2.65 -14.06 9.55
CA VAL A 85 -3.66 -14.45 10.51
C VAL A 85 -4.93 -13.62 10.28
N ARG A 86 -6.09 -14.27 10.37
CA ARG A 86 -7.39 -13.64 10.12
C ARG A 86 -7.59 -12.35 10.92
N ASP A 87 -7.22 -12.35 12.21
CA ASP A 87 -7.40 -11.19 13.07
C ASP A 87 -6.56 -9.99 12.59
N ASP A 88 -5.36 -10.25 12.06
CA ASP A 88 -4.51 -9.22 11.48
C ASP A 88 -5.16 -8.61 10.24
N ILE A 89 -5.74 -9.45 9.37
CA ILE A 89 -6.41 -9.00 8.15
C ILE A 89 -7.62 -8.13 8.50
N VAL A 90 -8.39 -8.53 9.51
CA VAL A 90 -9.55 -7.76 10.02
C VAL A 90 -9.07 -6.42 10.58
N GLN A 91 -8.00 -6.41 11.35
CA GLN A 91 -7.44 -5.19 11.92
C GLN A 91 -6.99 -4.22 10.84
N ALA A 92 -6.34 -4.72 9.78
CA ALA A 92 -5.92 -3.90 8.63
C ALA A 92 -7.14 -3.27 7.95
N ALA A 93 -8.19 -4.05 7.71
CA ALA A 93 -9.42 -3.55 7.10
C ALA A 93 -10.07 -2.47 7.96
N GLN A 94 -10.11 -2.65 9.28
CA GLN A 94 -10.65 -1.67 10.20
C GLN A 94 -9.84 -0.37 10.24
N ALA A 95 -8.54 -0.45 9.99
CA ALA A 95 -7.68 0.74 9.89
C ALA A 95 -7.91 1.51 8.60
N GLY A 96 -8.50 0.89 7.58
CA GLY A 96 -8.80 1.55 6.32
C GLY A 96 -8.04 1.02 5.12
N VAL A 97 -7.39 -0.14 5.23
CA VAL A 97 -6.70 -0.82 4.11
C VAL A 97 -7.76 -1.38 3.17
N ASN A 98 -7.60 -1.15 1.86
CA ASN A 98 -8.58 -1.58 0.86
C ASN A 98 -8.46 -3.07 0.51
N ASN A 99 -7.25 -3.61 0.53
CA ASN A 99 -7.03 -5.03 0.28
C ASN A 99 -5.68 -5.45 0.87
N TYR A 100 -5.37 -6.73 0.80
CA TYR A 100 -4.29 -7.35 1.54
C TYR A 100 -3.60 -8.42 0.69
N VAL A 101 -2.27 -8.42 0.67
CA VAL A 101 -1.46 -9.41 -0.04
C VAL A 101 -0.46 -10.00 0.93
N VAL A 102 -0.36 -11.32 0.99
CA VAL A 102 0.59 -12.03 1.85
C VAL A 102 1.85 -12.35 1.07
N LYS A 103 3.00 -12.00 1.63
CA LYS A 103 4.32 -12.34 1.07
C LYS A 103 4.64 -13.82 1.33
N PRO A 104 5.27 -14.53 0.42
CA PRO A 104 5.68 -14.09 -0.92
C PRO A 104 4.50 -14.04 -1.89
N PHE A 105 4.57 -13.17 -2.89
CA PHE A 105 3.54 -13.03 -3.91
C PHE A 105 4.18 -13.05 -5.30
N THR A 106 3.34 -13.24 -6.33
CA THR A 106 3.77 -13.12 -7.73
C THR A 106 3.31 -11.77 -8.30
N PRO A 107 3.94 -11.26 -9.37
CA PRO A 107 3.45 -10.06 -10.04
C PRO A 107 1.99 -10.18 -10.47
N GLN A 108 1.55 -11.36 -10.88
CA GLN A 108 0.16 -11.62 -11.27
C GLN A 108 -0.80 -11.40 -10.11
N VAL A 109 -0.47 -11.92 -8.93
CA VAL A 109 -1.31 -11.73 -7.72
C VAL A 109 -1.36 -10.25 -7.35
N LEU A 110 -0.22 -9.57 -7.39
CA LEU A 110 -0.18 -8.14 -7.10
C LEU A 110 -1.08 -7.36 -8.07
N LYS A 111 -0.97 -7.65 -9.37
CA LYS A 111 -1.81 -7.04 -10.41
C LYS A 111 -3.29 -7.23 -10.12
N GLU A 112 -3.70 -8.46 -9.82
CA GLU A 112 -5.09 -8.80 -9.53
C GLU A 112 -5.63 -8.01 -8.33
N LYS A 113 -4.82 -7.88 -7.27
CA LYS A 113 -5.21 -7.13 -6.07
C LYS A 113 -5.33 -5.64 -6.34
N ILE A 114 -4.40 -5.06 -7.09
CA ILE A 114 -4.47 -3.66 -7.49
C ILE A 114 -5.75 -3.41 -8.32
N GLU A 115 -5.99 -4.24 -9.32
CA GLU A 115 -7.17 -4.13 -10.17
C GLU A 115 -8.46 -4.29 -9.38
N SER A 116 -8.49 -5.20 -8.42
CA SER A 116 -9.64 -5.40 -7.54
C SER A 116 -9.95 -4.13 -6.72
N VAL A 117 -8.93 -3.48 -6.18
CA VAL A 117 -9.11 -2.24 -5.41
C VAL A 117 -9.65 -1.14 -6.31
N LEU A 118 -9.05 -0.95 -7.48
CA LEU A 118 -9.46 0.09 -8.43
C LEU A 118 -10.88 -0.14 -8.94
N GLU A 119 -11.26 -1.39 -9.19
CA GLU A 119 -12.59 -1.75 -9.66
C GLU A 119 -13.66 -1.43 -8.61
N LYS A 120 -13.40 -1.75 -7.35
CA LYS A 120 -14.32 -1.45 -6.25
C LYS A 120 -14.50 0.05 -6.05
N MET A 121 -13.45 0.83 -6.21
CA MET A 121 -13.51 2.27 -6.08
C MET A 121 -14.32 2.90 -7.20
N LYS A 122 -14.20 2.36 -8.40
CA LYS A 122 -14.99 2.77 -9.56
C LYS A 122 -16.48 2.53 -9.32
N GLY A 123 -16.82 1.36 -8.76
CA GLY A 123 -18.20 0.98 -8.46
C GLY A 123 -18.81 1.77 -7.31
N ALA A 124 -17.99 2.39 -6.44
CA ALA A 124 -18.44 3.19 -5.31
C ALA A 124 -18.74 4.66 -5.68
N ALA A 125 -18.40 5.06 -6.88
CA ALA A 125 -18.55 6.45 -7.33
C ALA A 125 -20.02 6.82 -7.65
#